data_5128ae86d2b1e0a469abcd0876b77ab1
#
_entry.id   5128ae86d2b1e0a469abcd0876b77ab1
#
_cell.length_a   1.000
_cell.length_b   1.000
_cell.length_c   1.000
_cell.angle_alpha   90.00
_cell.angle_beta   90.00
_cell.angle_gamma   90.00
#
_symmetry.space_group_name_H-M   'P 1'
#
loop_
_entity.id
_entity.type
_entity.pdbx_description
1 polymer ?
#
loop_
_entity_poly.entity_id
_entity_poly.type
_entity_poly.pdbx_seq_one_letter_code
_entity_poly.pdbx_strand_id
1 'polypeptide(L)'
;MNFLQFFIWGSWLCTLGLYMTTPVEDGGLAFDGALVGSVFALSGIASLIMPALIGVVSDKWVNAERLMGVLHWVGAISLFCAAFVTDYDLFKIAMLVNMLAYMPTLSLSYTVAYNAIDKAGLDRIKDYPPVR
;
A
#
# COMPACT_ATOMS: atom_id res chain seq x y z
N MET A 1 -4.95 -11.37 9.32
CA MET A 1 -4.76 -9.96 8.97
C MET A 1 -3.61 -9.78 7.97
N ASN A 2 -2.43 -10.32 8.21
CA ASN A 2 -1.29 -10.23 7.29
C ASN A 2 -1.56 -10.85 5.91
N PHE A 3 -2.27 -11.98 5.84
CA PHE A 3 -2.66 -12.57 4.56
C PHE A 3 -3.44 -11.58 3.68
N LEU A 4 -4.46 -10.91 4.22
CA LEU A 4 -5.25 -9.92 3.48
C LEU A 4 -4.40 -8.73 3.03
N GLN A 5 -3.46 -8.29 3.86
CA GLN A 5 -2.54 -7.21 3.55
C GLN A 5 -1.69 -7.54 2.30
N PHE A 6 -1.05 -8.70 2.27
CA PHE A 6 -0.25 -9.11 1.14
C PHE A 6 -1.08 -9.54 -0.08
N PHE A 7 -2.28 -10.07 0.15
CA PHE A 7 -3.21 -10.40 -0.93
C PHE A 7 -3.65 -9.14 -1.70
N ILE A 8 -4.02 -8.07 -0.99
CA ILE A 8 -4.36 -6.79 -1.62
C ILE A 8 -3.18 -6.27 -2.43
N TRP A 9 -1.98 -6.29 -1.88
CA TRP A 9 -0.79 -5.83 -2.59
C TRP A 9 -0.49 -6.66 -3.84
N GLY A 10 -0.50 -7.98 -3.71
CA GLY A 10 -0.26 -8.89 -4.83
C GLY A 10 -1.31 -8.79 -5.94
N SER A 11 -2.56 -8.47 -5.60
CA SER A 11 -3.66 -8.44 -6.57
C SER A 11 -3.49 -7.38 -7.66
N TRP A 12 -2.92 -6.23 -7.35
CA TRP A 12 -2.71 -5.16 -8.31
C TRP A 12 -1.25 -4.99 -8.74
N LEU A 13 -0.28 -5.24 -7.85
CA LEU A 13 1.13 -5.02 -8.16
C LEU A 13 1.62 -5.93 -9.30
N CYS A 14 1.22 -7.21 -9.28
CA CYS A 14 1.63 -8.18 -10.30
C CYS A 14 1.05 -7.86 -11.68
N THR A 15 -0.14 -7.28 -11.72
CA THR A 15 -0.84 -6.94 -12.98
C THR A 15 -0.59 -5.51 -13.44
N LEU A 16 -0.11 -4.63 -12.57
CA LEU A 16 0.09 -3.21 -12.85
C LEU A 16 1.01 -2.98 -14.06
N GLY A 17 2.15 -3.66 -14.10
CA GLY A 17 3.10 -3.54 -15.20
C GLY A 17 2.49 -3.95 -16.54
N LEU A 18 1.75 -5.06 -16.54
CA LEU A 18 1.05 -5.55 -17.73
C LEU A 18 -0.03 -4.54 -18.16
N TYR A 19 -0.86 -4.06 -17.24
CA TYR A 19 -1.89 -3.08 -17.53
C TYR A 19 -1.33 -1.79 -18.14
N MET A 20 -0.22 -1.29 -17.61
CA MET A 20 0.43 -0.08 -18.13
C MET A 20 1.02 -0.27 -19.54
N THR A 21 1.52 -1.46 -19.88
CA THR A 21 2.19 -1.73 -21.17
C THR A 21 1.25 -2.28 -22.25
N THR A 22 0.10 -2.83 -21.86
CA THR A 22 -0.88 -3.38 -22.79
C THR A 22 -1.44 -2.26 -23.70
N PRO A 23 -1.67 -2.53 -25.01
CA PRO A 23 -2.29 -1.59 -25.93
C PRO A 23 -3.67 -1.12 -25.45
N VAL A 24 -4.04 0.11 -25.80
CA VAL A 24 -5.34 0.69 -25.42
C VAL A 24 -6.51 -0.11 -26.01
N GLU A 25 -6.32 -0.72 -27.19
CA GLU A 25 -7.31 -1.58 -27.85
C GLU A 25 -7.66 -2.83 -27.01
N ASP A 26 -6.69 -3.31 -26.23
CA ASP A 26 -6.83 -4.46 -25.34
C ASP A 26 -7.14 -4.05 -23.87
N GLY A 27 -7.50 -2.79 -23.65
CA GLY A 27 -7.89 -2.28 -22.34
C GLY A 27 -6.73 -1.86 -21.43
N GLY A 28 -5.52 -1.69 -21.98
CA GLY A 28 -4.35 -1.16 -21.25
C GLY A 28 -4.13 0.33 -21.47
N LEU A 29 -2.96 0.83 -21.09
CA LEU A 29 -2.59 2.26 -21.16
C LEU A 29 -1.52 2.55 -22.24
N ALA A 30 -0.89 1.54 -22.82
CA ALA A 30 0.18 1.63 -23.81
C ALA A 30 1.35 2.57 -23.39
N PHE A 31 1.72 2.60 -22.11
CA PHE A 31 2.83 3.41 -21.62
C PHE A 31 4.17 2.80 -22.01
N ASP A 32 5.13 3.67 -22.34
CA ASP A 32 6.49 3.26 -22.60
C ASP A 32 7.18 2.75 -21.32
N GLY A 33 8.18 1.86 -21.49
CA GLY A 33 8.90 1.23 -20.37
C GLY A 33 9.55 2.23 -19.40
N ALA A 34 10.00 3.40 -19.89
CA ALA A 34 10.54 4.45 -19.04
C ALA A 34 9.47 5.06 -18.12
N LEU A 35 8.25 5.24 -18.63
CA LEU A 35 7.11 5.72 -17.86
C LEU A 35 6.69 4.73 -16.80
N VAL A 36 6.62 3.44 -17.17
CA VAL A 36 6.35 2.33 -16.24
C VAL A 36 7.39 2.30 -15.12
N GLY A 37 8.68 2.36 -15.47
CA GLY A 37 9.77 2.41 -14.50
C GLY A 37 9.66 3.57 -13.52
N SER A 38 9.21 4.73 -13.98
CA SER A 38 9.03 5.90 -13.10
C SER A 38 7.89 5.72 -12.09
N VAL A 39 6.80 5.04 -12.47
CA VAL A 39 5.71 4.70 -11.54
C VAL A 39 6.19 3.74 -10.47
N PHE A 40 6.96 2.70 -10.84
CA PHE A 40 7.52 1.77 -9.86
C PHE A 40 8.57 2.42 -8.95
N ALA A 41 9.34 3.39 -9.44
CA ALA A 41 10.30 4.14 -8.62
C ALA A 41 9.61 4.90 -7.48
N LEU A 42 8.37 5.37 -7.67
CA LEU A 42 7.59 6.02 -6.61
C LEU A 42 7.31 5.09 -5.43
N SER A 43 7.12 3.79 -5.67
CA SER A 43 6.92 2.81 -4.59
C SER A 43 8.17 2.69 -3.72
N GLY A 44 9.35 2.74 -4.33
CA GLY A 44 10.62 2.74 -3.60
C GLY A 44 10.78 3.95 -2.70
N ILE A 45 10.49 5.14 -3.21
CA ILE A 45 10.55 6.39 -2.44
C ILE A 45 9.50 6.37 -1.30
N ALA A 46 8.27 5.97 -1.61
CA ALA A 46 7.20 5.87 -0.63
C ALA A 46 7.54 4.87 0.48
N SER A 47 8.12 3.72 0.14
CA SER A 47 8.50 2.69 1.12
C SER A 47 9.63 3.12 2.05
N LEU A 48 10.50 4.02 1.61
CA LEU A 48 11.61 4.52 2.40
C LEU A 48 11.16 5.58 3.43
N ILE A 49 10.28 6.49 3.01
CA ILE A 49 9.95 7.69 3.78
C ILE A 49 8.70 7.48 4.65
N MET A 50 7.65 6.93 4.08
CA MET A 50 6.33 6.90 4.71
C MET A 50 6.21 6.03 5.97
N PRO A 51 6.84 4.85 6.07
CA PRO A 51 6.78 4.06 7.31
C PRO A 51 7.35 4.80 8.52
N ALA A 52 8.42 5.57 8.34
CA ALA A 52 9.03 6.35 9.42
C ALA A 52 8.11 7.51 9.86
N LEU A 53 7.54 8.25 8.93
CA LEU A 53 6.63 9.35 9.22
C LEU A 53 5.35 8.86 9.91
N ILE A 54 4.73 7.84 9.37
CA ILE A 54 3.47 7.28 9.88
C ILE A 54 3.69 6.54 11.19
N GLY A 55 4.86 5.93 11.40
CA GLY A 55 5.25 5.38 12.71
C GLY A 55 5.20 6.42 13.81
N VAL A 56 5.81 7.59 13.60
CA VAL A 56 5.77 8.69 14.56
C VAL A 56 4.34 9.19 14.82
N VAL A 57 3.50 9.25 13.78
CA VAL A 57 2.10 9.67 13.90
C VAL A 57 1.29 8.66 14.71
N SER A 58 1.48 7.36 14.46
CA SER A 58 0.78 6.29 15.19
C SER A 58 1.19 6.22 16.67
N ASP A 59 2.44 6.54 16.96
CA ASP A 59 2.93 6.47 18.34
C ASP A 59 2.49 7.65 19.20
N LYS A 60 2.29 8.83 18.57
CA LYS A 60 2.04 10.08 19.33
C LYS A 60 0.59 10.57 19.29
N TRP A 61 -0.11 10.37 18.18
CA TRP A 61 -1.37 11.10 17.91
C TRP A 61 -2.56 10.24 17.58
N VAL A 62 -2.39 9.14 16.87
CA VAL A 62 -3.52 8.34 16.35
C VAL A 62 -3.26 6.86 16.56
N ASN A 63 -4.25 6.13 17.09
CA ASN A 63 -4.14 4.68 17.22
C ASN A 63 -3.83 4.00 15.88
N ALA A 64 -2.84 3.11 15.88
CA ALA A 64 -2.37 2.39 14.68
C ALA A 64 -3.50 1.71 13.91
N GLU A 65 -4.49 1.15 14.61
CA GLU A 65 -5.66 0.49 14.03
C GLU A 65 -6.51 1.46 13.19
N ARG A 66 -6.80 2.65 13.73
CA ARG A 66 -7.58 3.69 13.02
C ARG A 66 -6.81 4.27 11.85
N LEU A 67 -5.53 4.55 12.06
CA LEU A 67 -4.65 5.09 11.04
C LEU A 67 -4.53 4.12 9.86
N MET A 68 -4.33 2.83 10.14
CA MET A 68 -4.30 1.78 9.13
C MET A 68 -5.61 1.72 8.33
N GLY A 69 -6.76 1.82 8.98
CA GLY A 69 -8.07 1.86 8.31
C GLY A 69 -8.20 3.06 7.36
N VAL A 70 -7.84 4.26 7.81
CA VAL A 70 -7.88 5.48 6.98
C VAL A 70 -6.96 5.35 5.76
N LEU A 71 -5.74 4.86 5.95
CA LEU A 71 -4.78 4.68 4.88
C LEU A 71 -5.25 3.66 3.83
N HIS A 72 -5.92 2.58 4.24
CA HIS A 72 -6.54 1.64 3.30
C HIS A 72 -7.68 2.27 2.51
N TRP A 73 -8.51 3.12 3.13
CA TRP A 73 -9.55 3.86 2.41
C TRP A 73 -8.96 4.82 1.38
N VAL A 74 -7.94 5.57 1.76
CA VAL A 74 -7.24 6.49 0.83
C VAL A 74 -6.63 5.71 -0.33
N GLY A 75 -5.95 4.60 -0.04
CA GLY A 75 -5.38 3.72 -1.06
C GLY A 75 -6.43 3.13 -2.00
N ALA A 76 -7.55 2.66 -1.46
CA ALA A 76 -8.64 2.08 -2.26
C ALA A 76 -9.27 3.11 -3.20
N ILE A 77 -9.58 4.32 -2.69
CA ILE A 77 -10.12 5.42 -3.51
C ILE A 77 -9.14 5.80 -4.61
N SER A 78 -7.86 5.93 -4.27
CA SER A 78 -6.83 6.30 -5.23
C SER A 78 -6.65 5.24 -6.32
N LEU A 79 -6.64 3.96 -5.97
CA LEU A 79 -6.55 2.86 -6.93
C LEU A 79 -7.81 2.79 -7.82
N PHE A 80 -8.98 3.04 -7.24
CA PHE A 80 -10.23 3.13 -7.99
C PHE A 80 -10.19 4.29 -9.00
N CYS A 81 -9.71 5.47 -8.59
CA CYS A 81 -9.53 6.59 -9.51
C CYS A 81 -8.54 6.25 -10.63
N ALA A 82 -7.43 5.58 -10.31
CA ALA A 82 -6.43 5.18 -11.30
C ALA A 82 -7.00 4.27 -12.41
N ALA A 83 -8.01 3.45 -12.09
CA ALA A 83 -8.64 2.55 -13.06
C ALA A 83 -9.43 3.29 -14.16
N PHE A 84 -9.82 4.54 -13.95
CA PHE A 84 -10.56 5.33 -14.93
C PHE A 84 -9.72 6.40 -15.63
N VAL A 85 -8.47 6.56 -15.24
CA VAL A 85 -7.58 7.58 -15.78
C VAL A 85 -6.67 6.96 -16.83
N THR A 86 -6.70 7.50 -18.03
CA THR A 86 -5.84 7.10 -19.16
C THR A 86 -4.67 8.05 -19.37
N ASP A 87 -4.73 9.25 -18.80
CA ASP A 87 -3.66 10.23 -18.85
C ASP A 87 -2.52 9.82 -17.93
N TYR A 88 -1.27 9.87 -18.43
CA TYR A 88 -0.09 9.43 -17.70
C TYR A 88 0.15 10.21 -16.41
N ASP A 89 0.06 11.53 -16.45
CA ASP A 89 0.38 12.36 -15.28
C ASP A 89 -0.63 12.18 -14.17
N LEU A 90 -1.92 12.11 -14.51
CA LEU A 90 -2.98 11.82 -13.55
C LEU A 90 -2.88 10.41 -12.99
N PHE A 91 -2.59 9.42 -13.85
CA PHE A 91 -2.36 8.04 -13.41
C PHE A 91 -1.19 7.95 -12.43
N LYS A 92 -0.06 8.60 -12.75
CA LYS A 92 1.13 8.65 -11.89
C LYS A 92 0.84 9.28 -10.54
N ILE A 93 0.06 10.37 -10.49
CA ILE A 93 -0.36 11.03 -9.24
C ILE A 93 -1.25 10.08 -8.44
N ALA A 94 -2.23 9.44 -9.05
CA ALA A 94 -3.09 8.49 -8.38
C ALA A 94 -2.28 7.32 -7.79
N MET A 95 -1.35 6.75 -8.56
CA MET A 95 -0.47 5.70 -8.07
C MET A 95 0.48 6.17 -6.97
N LEU A 96 0.97 7.40 -7.03
CA LEU A 96 1.77 7.99 -5.95
C LEU A 96 0.96 8.07 -4.65
N VAL A 97 -0.26 8.58 -4.70
CA VAL A 97 -1.14 8.66 -3.53
C VAL A 97 -1.44 7.26 -2.97
N ASN A 98 -1.72 6.29 -3.85
CA ASN A 98 -1.91 4.90 -3.42
C ASN A 98 -0.68 4.36 -2.69
N MET A 99 0.51 4.53 -3.24
CA MET A 99 1.75 4.01 -2.65
C MET A 99 2.12 4.71 -1.35
N LEU A 100 1.92 6.04 -1.26
CA LEU A 100 2.12 6.79 -0.02
C LEU A 100 1.16 6.34 1.09
N ALA A 101 -0.06 5.98 0.75
CA ALA A 101 -1.04 5.45 1.70
C ALA A 101 -0.76 3.98 2.06
N TYR A 102 -0.40 3.16 1.07
CA TYR A 102 -0.29 1.71 1.25
C TYR A 102 1.01 1.29 1.96
N MET A 103 2.17 1.86 1.59
CA MET A 103 3.46 1.43 2.11
C MET A 103 3.56 1.48 3.65
N PRO A 104 3.09 2.51 4.35
CA PRO A 104 3.13 2.52 5.81
C PRO A 104 2.18 1.50 6.45
N THR A 105 1.13 1.04 5.76
CA THR A 105 0.23 0.02 6.32
C THR A 105 0.93 -1.32 6.56
N LEU A 106 1.99 -1.61 5.80
CA LEU A 106 2.82 -2.80 6.01
C LEU A 106 3.49 -2.77 7.40
N SER A 107 4.07 -1.64 7.80
CA SER A 107 4.67 -1.49 9.13
C SER A 107 3.61 -1.40 10.23
N LEU A 108 2.51 -0.68 9.99
CA LEU A 108 1.40 -0.60 10.94
C LEU A 108 0.76 -1.96 11.21
N SER A 109 0.74 -2.88 10.25
CA SER A 109 0.21 -4.21 10.44
C SER A 109 0.93 -4.99 11.54
N TYR A 110 2.24 -4.80 11.67
CA TYR A 110 3.01 -5.39 12.78
C TYR A 110 2.66 -4.74 14.12
N THR A 111 2.57 -3.42 14.16
CA THR A 111 2.18 -2.66 15.37
C THR A 111 0.79 -3.08 15.86
N VAL A 112 -0.17 -3.19 14.94
CA VAL A 112 -1.54 -3.63 15.26
C VAL A 112 -1.55 -5.08 15.77
N ALA A 113 -0.77 -5.97 15.14
CA ALA A 113 -0.65 -7.37 15.59
C ALA A 113 -0.05 -7.45 17.01
N TYR A 114 1.02 -6.72 17.29
CA TYR A 114 1.63 -6.68 18.63
C TYR A 114 0.68 -6.09 19.68
N ASN A 115 -0.03 -5.01 19.35
CA ASN A 115 -1.02 -4.42 20.25
C ASN A 115 -2.17 -5.40 20.56
N ALA A 116 -2.59 -6.20 19.58
CA ALA A 116 -3.62 -7.21 19.77
C ALA A 116 -3.15 -8.35 20.70
N ILE A 117 -1.91 -8.82 20.54
CA ILE A 117 -1.29 -9.83 21.39
C ILE A 117 -1.17 -9.31 22.82
N ASP A 118 -0.70 -8.09 23.03
CA ASP A 118 -0.59 -7.49 24.36
C ASP A 118 -1.95 -7.33 25.04
N LYS A 119 -2.96 -6.85 24.31
CA LYS A 119 -4.33 -6.74 24.82
C LYS A 119 -4.94 -8.08 25.23
N ALA A 120 -4.53 -9.16 24.55
CA ALA A 120 -4.94 -10.52 24.85
C ALA A 120 -4.15 -11.16 26.03
N GLY A 121 -3.13 -10.47 26.55
CA GLY A 121 -2.27 -10.99 27.63
C GLY A 121 -1.34 -12.13 27.18
N LEU A 122 -1.07 -12.22 25.89
CA LEU A 122 -0.24 -13.25 25.28
C LEU A 122 1.21 -12.80 25.15
N ASP A 123 2.15 -13.75 25.00
CA ASP A 123 3.57 -13.50 24.85
C ASP A 123 3.91 -13.20 23.39
N ARG A 124 4.45 -11.99 23.12
CA ARG A 124 4.86 -11.56 21.78
C ARG A 124 5.82 -12.53 21.08
N ILE A 125 6.72 -13.15 21.82
CA ILE A 125 7.74 -14.04 21.25
C ILE A 125 7.15 -15.39 20.86
N LYS A 126 6.25 -15.91 21.67
CA LYS A 126 5.66 -17.25 21.48
C LYS A 126 4.45 -17.25 20.56
N ASP A 127 3.61 -16.22 20.68
CA ASP A 127 2.28 -16.20 20.07
C ASP A 127 2.23 -15.38 18.76
N TYR A 128 3.25 -14.57 18.46
CA TYR A 128 3.33 -13.85 17.19
C TYR A 128 3.60 -14.72 15.95
N PRO A 129 4.52 -15.74 15.98
CA PRO A 129 4.81 -16.53 14.79
C PRO A 129 3.59 -17.22 14.15
N PRO A 130 2.61 -17.75 14.89
CA PRO A 130 1.40 -18.33 14.31
C PRO A 130 0.45 -17.31 13.66
N VAL A 131 0.56 -16.04 14.04
CA VAL A 131 -0.31 -14.95 13.54
C VAL A 131 0.24 -14.32 12.24
N ARG A 132 1.52 -14.52 11.95
CA ARG A 132 2.21 -14.03 10.76
C ARG A 132 1.89 -14.86 9.53
#